data_159a74a3021e2020f22a9989c6bd207b
#
_entry.id   159a74a3021e2020f22a9989c6bd207b
#
_cell.length_a   1.000
_cell.length_b   1.000
_cell.length_c   1.000
_cell.angle_alpha   90.00
_cell.angle_beta   90.00
_cell.angle_gamma   90.00
#
_symmetry.space_group_name_H-M   'P 1'
#
loop_
_entity.id
_entity.type
_entity.pdbx_description
1 polymer ?
#
loop_
_entity_poly.entity_id
_entity_poly.type
_entity_poly.pdbx_seq_one_letter_code
_entity_poly.pdbx_strand_id
1 'polypeptide(L)'
;MKLNEIQMRDPFVLADKKTLTYYLYGTTDKDPWEAPGVSFGMYRSKDLHEWDGPSTVFTPAEEFWGTHNFWAPEVHTYEEKYYLFATFTAANHCRGTQILVSDSPMGPFLPVSDEPATPLDWECLDGTFFLDEDAQPWIIFCHEWVQINDGEICARKLSKDLSTPLGNPILLFKASEASWPKALPRRDGTGLVDAKVTDGPFLHRNREGTLVMLWSSVSPSGYAMGYATSESGAILGPWKQQDQPLVQSDGGHGMIFETFDCKLYLTYHSPNKTPDERPFFVPLIETAGGLACR
;
A
#
# COMPACT_ATOMS: atom_id res chain seq x y z
N MET A 1 14.31 -2.77 -19.68
CA MET A 1 14.96 -1.78 -18.80
C MET A 1 15.28 -2.40 -17.48
N LYS A 2 16.22 -1.83 -16.73
CA LYS A 2 16.59 -2.30 -15.39
C LYS A 2 15.64 -1.70 -14.32
N LEU A 3 15.54 -2.35 -13.15
CA LEU A 3 14.71 -1.89 -12.05
C LEU A 3 15.03 -0.44 -11.62
N ASN A 4 16.31 -0.09 -11.53
CA ASN A 4 16.78 1.24 -11.14
C ASN A 4 16.58 2.33 -12.20
N GLU A 5 16.13 1.99 -13.41
CA GLU A 5 15.74 2.93 -14.46
C GLU A 5 14.24 3.29 -14.38
N ILE A 6 13.46 2.55 -13.60
CA ILE A 6 12.02 2.76 -13.42
C ILE A 6 11.81 3.81 -12.33
N GLN A 7 11.26 4.98 -12.69
CA GLN A 7 10.79 5.95 -11.69
C GLN A 7 9.45 5.45 -11.16
N MET A 8 9.39 5.23 -9.84
CA MET A 8 8.20 4.66 -9.19
C MET A 8 8.23 4.89 -7.69
N ARG A 9 7.08 5.31 -7.15
CA ARG A 9 6.73 5.27 -5.72
C ARG A 9 5.85 4.05 -5.45
N ASP A 10 5.75 3.66 -4.19
CA ASP A 10 4.76 2.70 -3.68
C ASP A 10 4.75 1.39 -4.48
N PRO A 11 5.93 0.73 -4.66
CA PRO A 11 6.04 -0.42 -5.54
C PRO A 11 5.32 -1.64 -4.96
N PHE A 12 4.51 -2.27 -5.78
CA PHE A 12 3.82 -3.52 -5.49
C PHE A 12 4.18 -4.59 -6.52
N VAL A 13 4.57 -5.78 -6.07
CA VAL A 13 4.96 -6.90 -6.94
C VAL A 13 3.96 -8.03 -6.82
N LEU A 14 3.25 -8.33 -7.90
CA LEU A 14 2.48 -9.56 -8.05
C LEU A 14 3.34 -10.63 -8.72
N ALA A 15 3.68 -11.70 -7.98
CA ALA A 15 4.31 -12.90 -8.53
C ALA A 15 3.21 -13.87 -9.02
N ASP A 16 2.81 -13.75 -10.27
CA ASP A 16 1.73 -14.58 -10.83
C ASP A 16 2.20 -15.97 -11.18
N LYS A 17 1.78 -16.95 -10.38
CA LYS A 17 2.16 -18.37 -10.55
C LYS A 17 1.53 -19.01 -11.80
N LYS A 18 0.43 -18.45 -12.33
CA LYS A 18 -0.22 -18.97 -13.56
C LYS A 18 0.64 -18.75 -14.80
N THR A 19 1.24 -17.56 -14.89
CA THR A 19 2.05 -17.16 -16.06
C THR A 19 3.55 -17.21 -15.80
N LEU A 20 3.98 -17.49 -14.56
CA LEU A 20 5.37 -17.38 -14.09
C LEU A 20 5.96 -16.02 -14.49
N THR A 21 5.24 -14.95 -14.15
CA THR A 21 5.60 -13.56 -14.47
C THR A 21 5.46 -12.71 -13.23
N TYR A 22 6.41 -11.84 -13.00
CA TYR A 22 6.33 -10.77 -12.02
C TYR A 22 5.73 -9.54 -12.69
N TYR A 23 4.73 -8.94 -12.05
CA TYR A 23 4.12 -7.67 -12.45
C TYR A 23 4.43 -6.65 -11.38
N LEU A 24 4.97 -5.51 -11.77
CA LEU A 24 5.33 -4.41 -10.89
C LEU A 24 4.39 -3.23 -11.16
N TYR A 25 3.66 -2.83 -10.14
CA TYR A 25 2.76 -1.68 -10.11
C TYR A 25 3.31 -0.64 -9.15
N GLY A 26 2.84 0.59 -9.26
CA GLY A 26 3.21 1.69 -8.38
C GLY A 26 2.79 3.03 -8.96
N THR A 27 2.99 4.08 -8.19
CA THR A 27 2.74 5.46 -8.60
C THR A 27 3.89 5.92 -9.50
N THR A 28 3.58 6.25 -10.76
CA THR A 28 4.57 6.65 -11.77
C THR A 28 4.37 8.06 -12.33
N ASP A 29 3.39 8.80 -11.80
CA ASP A 29 3.15 10.19 -12.21
C ASP A 29 4.34 11.07 -11.83
N LYS A 30 4.72 11.98 -12.74
CA LYS A 30 5.82 12.92 -12.52
C LYS A 30 5.48 14.01 -11.52
N ASP A 31 4.20 14.32 -11.41
CA ASP A 31 3.65 15.24 -10.41
C ASP A 31 2.41 14.57 -9.77
N PRO A 32 2.62 13.61 -8.86
CA PRO A 32 1.52 12.87 -8.24
C PRO A 32 0.72 13.70 -7.24
N TRP A 33 1.19 14.92 -6.91
CA TRP A 33 0.61 15.74 -5.85
C TRP A 33 -0.45 16.71 -6.35
N GLU A 34 -0.18 17.39 -7.48
CA GLU A 34 -1.01 18.50 -7.96
C GLU A 34 -1.62 18.23 -9.34
N ALA A 35 -0.97 17.39 -10.18
CA ALA A 35 -1.48 17.12 -11.52
C ALA A 35 -2.69 16.16 -11.50
N PRO A 36 -3.63 16.32 -12.44
CA PRO A 36 -4.67 15.32 -12.67
C PRO A 36 -4.06 13.96 -12.99
N GLY A 37 -4.61 12.90 -12.39
CA GLY A 37 -4.22 11.53 -12.70
C GLY A 37 -4.70 11.12 -14.09
N VAL A 38 -3.89 10.36 -14.80
CA VAL A 38 -4.19 9.95 -16.18
C VAL A 38 -4.49 8.46 -16.29
N SER A 39 -3.66 7.63 -15.66
CA SER A 39 -3.77 6.17 -15.77
C SER A 39 -2.84 5.48 -14.77
N PHE A 40 -3.04 4.19 -14.57
CA PHE A 40 -2.00 3.34 -13.98
C PHE A 40 -1.29 2.52 -15.06
N GLY A 41 0.04 2.46 -14.94
CA GLY A 41 0.89 1.59 -15.73
C GLY A 41 1.42 0.43 -14.89
N MET A 42 1.92 -0.61 -15.57
CA MET A 42 2.65 -1.71 -14.94
C MET A 42 3.84 -2.11 -15.79
N TYR A 43 4.82 -2.73 -15.15
CA TYR A 43 5.97 -3.38 -15.77
C TYR A 43 5.90 -4.89 -15.52
N ARG A 44 6.46 -5.69 -16.42
CA ARG A 44 6.52 -7.15 -16.24
C ARG A 44 7.94 -7.67 -16.41
N SER A 45 8.26 -8.75 -15.69
CA SER A 45 9.55 -9.42 -15.72
C SER A 45 9.41 -10.93 -15.56
N LYS A 46 10.38 -11.69 -16.08
CA LYS A 46 10.52 -13.13 -15.85
C LYS A 46 11.60 -13.47 -14.82
N ASP A 47 12.47 -12.52 -14.51
CA ASP A 47 13.71 -12.75 -13.75
C ASP A 47 14.00 -11.69 -12.66
N LEU A 48 13.12 -10.67 -12.51
CA LEU A 48 13.29 -9.51 -11.63
C LEU A 48 14.44 -8.56 -12.02
N HIS A 49 15.15 -8.81 -13.12
CA HIS A 49 16.28 -8.03 -13.58
C HIS A 49 15.95 -7.18 -14.80
N GLU A 50 15.27 -7.78 -15.78
CA GLU A 50 14.83 -7.08 -16.98
C GLU A 50 13.32 -6.89 -16.95
N TRP A 51 12.89 -5.65 -17.21
CA TRP A 51 11.50 -5.24 -17.15
C TRP A 51 11.01 -4.69 -18.48
N ASP A 52 9.86 -5.15 -18.92
CA ASP A 52 9.12 -4.63 -20.07
C ASP A 52 7.99 -3.72 -19.59
N GLY A 53 7.83 -2.57 -20.21
CA GLY A 53 6.77 -1.63 -19.88
C GLY A 53 7.19 -0.16 -20.05
N PRO A 54 6.37 0.80 -19.56
CA PRO A 54 5.06 0.57 -18.94
C PRO A 54 3.98 0.15 -19.92
N SER A 55 3.04 -0.68 -19.46
CA SER A 55 1.78 -0.98 -20.15
C SER A 55 0.63 -0.45 -19.32
N THR A 56 -0.32 0.26 -19.92
CA THR A 56 -1.49 0.82 -19.20
C THR A 56 -2.41 -0.30 -18.76
N VAL A 57 -2.79 -0.31 -17.49
CA VAL A 57 -3.71 -1.29 -16.89
C VAL A 57 -5.04 -0.70 -16.45
N PHE A 58 -5.07 0.61 -16.20
CA PHE A 58 -6.27 1.36 -15.87
C PHE A 58 -6.23 2.75 -16.50
N THR A 59 -7.34 3.16 -17.09
CA THR A 59 -7.62 4.55 -17.51
C THR A 59 -9.04 4.86 -17.04
N PRO A 60 -9.27 5.98 -16.33
CA PRO A 60 -10.60 6.33 -15.85
C PRO A 60 -11.56 6.57 -17.01
N ALA A 61 -12.78 6.07 -16.89
CA ALA A 61 -13.89 6.50 -17.74
C ALA A 61 -14.33 7.92 -17.38
N GLU A 62 -15.10 8.58 -18.24
CA GLU A 62 -15.54 9.97 -18.05
C GLU A 62 -16.34 10.15 -16.73
N GLU A 63 -17.12 9.14 -16.35
CA GLU A 63 -17.93 9.11 -15.14
C GLU A 63 -17.17 8.67 -13.88
N PHE A 64 -15.89 8.31 -13.96
CA PHE A 64 -15.12 7.90 -12.80
C PHE A 64 -14.92 9.09 -11.85
N TRP A 65 -15.21 8.88 -10.55
CA TRP A 65 -15.20 9.95 -9.56
C TRP A 65 -13.81 10.56 -9.29
N GLY A 66 -12.75 9.73 -9.32
CA GLY A 66 -11.37 10.16 -9.00
C GLY A 66 -10.71 10.89 -10.16
N THR A 67 -10.16 12.06 -9.88
CA THR A 67 -9.51 12.92 -10.90
C THR A 67 -8.04 13.23 -10.58
N HIS A 68 -7.62 13.03 -9.33
CA HIS A 68 -6.26 13.30 -8.84
C HIS A 68 -5.79 12.22 -7.88
N ASN A 69 -4.53 12.28 -7.49
CA ASN A 69 -3.90 11.35 -6.55
C ASN A 69 -4.09 9.90 -6.95
N PHE A 70 -3.75 9.56 -8.18
CA PHE A 70 -3.69 8.17 -8.64
C PHE A 70 -2.47 7.52 -7.98
N TRP A 71 -2.66 7.02 -6.73
CA TRP A 71 -1.58 6.58 -5.86
C TRP A 71 -1.67 5.12 -5.47
N ALA A 72 -0.50 4.54 -5.21
CA ALA A 72 -0.30 3.25 -4.57
C ALA A 72 -1.20 2.12 -5.12
N PRO A 73 -1.14 1.81 -6.42
CA PRO A 73 -1.90 0.70 -6.98
C PRO A 73 -1.31 -0.64 -6.51
N GLU A 74 -2.10 -1.43 -5.81
CA GLU A 74 -1.79 -2.80 -5.39
C GLU A 74 -2.68 -3.80 -6.10
N VAL A 75 -2.13 -4.89 -6.61
CA VAL A 75 -2.90 -5.92 -7.33
C VAL A 75 -2.85 -7.26 -6.61
N HIS A 76 -3.99 -7.67 -6.10
CA HIS A 76 -4.19 -8.92 -5.36
C HIS A 76 -4.97 -9.94 -6.18
N THR A 77 -4.68 -11.22 -5.97
CA THR A 77 -5.44 -12.32 -6.58
C THR A 77 -6.48 -12.83 -5.58
N TYR A 78 -7.74 -12.85 -5.97
CA TYR A 78 -8.83 -13.38 -5.17
C TYR A 78 -9.90 -14.01 -6.08
N GLU A 79 -10.38 -15.21 -5.75
CA GLU A 79 -11.41 -15.95 -6.51
C GLU A 79 -11.17 -15.95 -8.03
N GLU A 80 -9.95 -16.35 -8.44
CA GLU A 80 -9.52 -16.45 -9.85
C GLU A 80 -9.43 -15.12 -10.62
N LYS A 81 -9.71 -13.98 -9.99
CA LYS A 81 -9.61 -12.63 -10.55
C LYS A 81 -8.48 -11.83 -9.93
N TYR A 82 -8.17 -10.71 -10.56
CA TYR A 82 -7.20 -9.73 -10.10
C TYR A 82 -7.93 -8.47 -9.65
N TYR A 83 -7.63 -8.02 -8.44
CA TYR A 83 -8.25 -6.82 -7.85
C TYR A 83 -7.17 -5.79 -7.60
N LEU A 84 -7.37 -4.60 -8.17
CA LEU A 84 -6.49 -3.46 -7.97
C LEU A 84 -7.12 -2.53 -6.93
N PHE A 85 -6.36 -2.25 -5.87
CA PHE A 85 -6.68 -1.28 -4.83
C PHE A 85 -5.83 -0.06 -5.08
N ALA A 86 -6.42 1.12 -5.19
CA ALA A 86 -5.68 2.36 -5.40
C ALA A 86 -6.39 3.56 -4.78
N THR A 87 -5.60 4.54 -4.42
CA THR A 87 -6.05 5.81 -3.85
C THR A 87 -6.37 6.82 -4.94
N PHE A 88 -7.47 7.55 -4.75
CA PHE A 88 -7.93 8.64 -5.63
C PHE A 88 -8.52 9.78 -4.80
N THR A 89 -8.61 10.98 -5.38
CA THR A 89 -9.37 12.11 -4.85
C THR A 89 -10.00 12.94 -5.97
N ALA A 90 -10.95 13.78 -5.62
CA ALA A 90 -11.53 14.80 -6.51
C ALA A 90 -11.95 16.03 -5.70
N ALA A 91 -12.24 17.14 -6.39
CA ALA A 91 -12.51 18.45 -5.75
C ALA A 91 -13.61 18.44 -4.68
N ASN A 92 -14.57 17.52 -4.76
CA ASN A 92 -15.72 17.41 -3.84
C ASN A 92 -15.77 16.06 -3.11
N HIS A 93 -14.68 15.32 -3.13
CA HIS A 93 -14.57 14.01 -2.49
C HIS A 93 -13.30 13.95 -1.64
N CYS A 94 -13.44 13.47 -0.41
CA CYS A 94 -12.28 13.07 0.37
C CYS A 94 -11.47 12.01 -0.37
N ARG A 95 -10.19 11.94 -0.10
CA ARG A 95 -9.33 10.88 -0.62
C ARG A 95 -9.83 9.53 -0.14
N GLY A 96 -9.86 8.55 -1.05
CA GLY A 96 -10.35 7.22 -0.73
C GLY A 96 -9.74 6.14 -1.61
N THR A 97 -9.82 4.90 -1.14
CA THR A 97 -9.36 3.75 -1.90
C THR A 97 -10.51 3.13 -2.68
N GLN A 98 -10.35 3.08 -4.00
CA GLN A 98 -11.24 2.38 -4.92
C GLN A 98 -10.73 0.97 -5.18
N ILE A 99 -11.64 0.01 -5.30
CA ILE A 99 -11.35 -1.35 -5.73
C ILE A 99 -11.77 -1.50 -7.19
N LEU A 100 -10.86 -2.05 -8.01
CA LEU A 100 -11.11 -2.34 -9.42
C LEU A 100 -10.82 -3.83 -9.68
N VAL A 101 -11.44 -4.41 -10.70
CA VAL A 101 -11.33 -5.85 -11.02
C VAL A 101 -10.96 -6.06 -12.48
N SER A 102 -10.21 -7.12 -12.74
CA SER A 102 -9.89 -7.62 -14.08
C SER A 102 -9.73 -9.13 -14.09
N ASP A 103 -9.93 -9.76 -15.23
CA ASP A 103 -9.60 -11.18 -15.45
C ASP A 103 -8.11 -11.40 -15.78
N SER A 104 -7.35 -10.31 -15.90
CA SER A 104 -5.92 -10.32 -16.25
C SER A 104 -5.12 -9.38 -15.35
N PRO A 105 -3.89 -9.75 -14.92
CA PRO A 105 -3.01 -8.82 -14.20
C PRO A 105 -2.57 -7.62 -15.06
N MET A 106 -2.75 -7.71 -16.37
CA MET A 106 -2.46 -6.63 -17.32
C MET A 106 -3.66 -5.69 -17.56
N GLY A 107 -4.77 -5.88 -16.83
CA GLY A 107 -5.99 -5.11 -17.03
C GLY A 107 -6.74 -5.49 -18.34
N PRO A 108 -7.65 -4.61 -18.84
CA PRO A 108 -8.02 -3.38 -18.15
C PRO A 108 -8.75 -3.65 -16.83
N PHE A 109 -8.44 -2.86 -15.81
CA PHE A 109 -9.16 -2.89 -14.53
C PHE A 109 -10.36 -1.97 -14.60
N LEU A 110 -11.51 -2.42 -14.06
CA LEU A 110 -12.77 -1.68 -14.01
C LEU A 110 -13.25 -1.58 -12.56
N PRO A 111 -13.84 -0.46 -12.12
CA PRO A 111 -14.36 -0.32 -10.78
C PRO A 111 -15.39 -1.41 -10.43
N VAL A 112 -15.32 -1.96 -9.21
CA VAL A 112 -16.33 -2.91 -8.70
C VAL A 112 -17.58 -2.20 -8.13
N SER A 113 -17.46 -0.90 -7.86
CA SER A 113 -18.51 -0.03 -7.31
C SER A 113 -18.30 1.40 -7.80
N ASP A 114 -19.33 2.23 -7.70
CA ASP A 114 -19.28 3.64 -8.10
C ASP A 114 -18.51 4.52 -7.09
N GLU A 115 -18.35 4.05 -5.85
CA GLU A 115 -17.75 4.77 -4.73
C GLU A 115 -16.56 4.02 -4.14
N PRO A 116 -15.62 4.71 -3.45
CA PRO A 116 -14.51 4.08 -2.76
C PRO A 116 -14.96 3.12 -1.64
N ALA A 117 -14.13 2.14 -1.34
CA ALA A 117 -14.38 1.18 -0.26
C ALA A 117 -14.12 1.76 1.15
N THR A 118 -13.43 2.88 1.24
CA THR A 118 -13.19 3.63 2.48
C THR A 118 -14.33 4.60 2.79
N PRO A 119 -14.47 5.14 4.03
CA PRO A 119 -15.52 6.12 4.35
C PRO A 119 -15.44 7.38 3.49
N LEU A 120 -16.59 7.85 3.03
CA LEU A 120 -16.69 8.98 2.09
C LEU A 120 -16.37 10.35 2.73
N ASP A 121 -16.48 10.45 4.05
CA ASP A 121 -16.25 11.66 4.85
C ASP A 121 -14.89 11.67 5.56
N TRP A 122 -14.05 10.64 5.30
CA TRP A 122 -12.70 10.52 5.83
C TRP A 122 -11.67 10.75 4.73
N GLU A 123 -10.56 11.42 5.06
CA GLU A 123 -9.36 11.42 4.22
C GLU A 123 -8.64 10.09 4.42
N CYS A 124 -8.73 9.19 3.45
CA CYS A 124 -8.18 7.85 3.51
C CYS A 124 -7.24 7.58 2.35
N LEU A 125 -6.20 6.78 2.57
CA LEU A 125 -5.29 6.33 1.52
C LEU A 125 -4.77 4.92 1.75
N ASP A 126 -4.12 4.37 0.72
CA ASP A 126 -3.30 3.15 0.76
C ASP A 126 -4.05 1.92 1.26
N GLY A 127 -5.25 1.72 0.70
CA GLY A 127 -6.02 0.54 1.05
C GLY A 127 -5.41 -0.73 0.48
N THR A 128 -5.14 -1.72 1.33
CA THR A 128 -4.66 -3.05 0.97
C THR A 128 -5.68 -4.15 1.27
N PHE A 129 -5.60 -5.24 0.55
CA PHE A 129 -6.47 -6.40 0.72
C PHE A 129 -5.92 -7.40 1.73
N PHE A 130 -6.78 -7.95 2.56
CA PHE A 130 -6.46 -9.08 3.43
C PHE A 130 -7.61 -10.07 3.52
N LEU A 131 -7.30 -11.36 3.44
CA LEU A 131 -8.24 -12.45 3.67
C LEU A 131 -7.89 -13.10 5.00
N ASP A 132 -8.81 -13.09 5.97
CA ASP A 132 -8.58 -13.71 7.26
C ASP A 132 -8.75 -15.23 7.24
N GLU A 133 -8.54 -15.89 8.38
CA GLU A 133 -8.61 -17.36 8.50
C GLU A 133 -10.02 -17.93 8.28
N ASP A 134 -11.05 -17.10 8.45
CA ASP A 134 -12.46 -17.44 8.19
C ASP A 134 -12.85 -17.14 6.72
N ALA A 135 -11.89 -16.85 5.87
CA ALA A 135 -12.09 -16.40 4.49
C ALA A 135 -13.01 -15.16 4.39
N GLN A 136 -12.94 -14.26 5.39
CA GLN A 136 -13.57 -12.97 5.36
C GLN A 136 -12.63 -11.94 4.70
N PRO A 137 -13.04 -11.29 3.60
CA PRO A 137 -12.28 -10.21 2.99
C PRO A 137 -12.31 -8.94 3.85
N TRP A 138 -11.16 -8.27 3.91
CA TRP A 138 -10.97 -6.99 4.58
C TRP A 138 -10.23 -6.02 3.67
N ILE A 139 -10.52 -4.73 3.82
CA ILE A 139 -9.65 -3.63 3.41
C ILE A 139 -9.01 -3.04 4.66
N ILE A 140 -7.68 -2.86 4.62
CA ILE A 140 -6.90 -2.16 5.64
C ILE A 140 -6.41 -0.88 4.98
N PHE A 141 -6.53 0.26 5.65
CA PHE A 141 -6.24 1.57 5.07
C PHE A 141 -5.81 2.56 6.13
N CYS A 142 -5.21 3.65 5.69
CA CYS A 142 -4.85 4.77 6.55
C CYS A 142 -5.99 5.80 6.60
N HIS A 143 -6.36 6.24 7.81
CA HIS A 143 -7.09 7.48 8.06
C HIS A 143 -6.06 8.57 8.28
N GLU A 144 -6.03 9.58 7.41
CA GLU A 144 -4.90 10.46 7.27
C GLU A 144 -4.75 11.49 8.39
N TRP A 145 -3.50 11.73 8.75
CA TRP A 145 -3.06 12.75 9.70
C TRP A 145 -3.52 14.18 9.33
N VAL A 146 -3.74 14.46 8.07
CA VAL A 146 -4.24 15.78 7.60
C VAL A 146 -5.63 16.10 8.13
N GLN A 147 -6.43 15.08 8.45
CA GLN A 147 -7.75 15.23 9.05
C GLN A 147 -7.75 15.08 10.58
N ILE A 148 -6.94 14.15 11.11
CA ILE A 148 -7.02 13.72 12.52
C ILE A 148 -5.74 13.93 13.34
N ASN A 149 -4.69 14.51 12.78
CA ASN A 149 -3.34 14.75 13.32
C ASN A 149 -2.50 13.49 13.54
N ASP A 150 -2.96 12.53 14.32
CA ASP A 150 -2.27 11.27 14.59
C ASP A 150 -2.85 10.21 13.68
N GLY A 151 -2.17 9.93 12.55
CA GLY A 151 -2.61 8.98 11.53
C GLY A 151 -2.98 7.64 12.14
N GLU A 152 -4.04 7.04 11.62
CA GLU A 152 -4.59 5.77 12.06
C GLU A 152 -4.46 4.71 10.98
N ILE A 153 -4.23 3.46 11.36
CA ILE A 153 -4.46 2.32 10.49
C ILE A 153 -5.75 1.64 10.95
N CYS A 154 -6.67 1.53 10.00
CA CYS A 154 -8.02 1.02 10.19
C CYS A 154 -8.27 -0.20 9.33
N ALA A 155 -9.20 -1.06 9.76
CA ALA A 155 -9.69 -2.20 9.00
C ALA A 155 -11.20 -2.12 8.83
N ARG A 156 -11.71 -2.55 7.66
CA ARG A 156 -13.14 -2.67 7.39
C ARG A 156 -13.41 -3.98 6.64
N LYS A 157 -14.47 -4.68 7.01
CA LYS A 157 -14.90 -5.87 6.28
C LYS A 157 -15.41 -5.50 4.89
N LEU A 158 -15.21 -6.39 3.94
CA LEU A 158 -15.80 -6.32 2.60
C LEU A 158 -16.76 -7.49 2.39
N SER A 159 -17.73 -7.29 1.50
CA SER A 159 -18.52 -8.38 0.94
C SER A 159 -17.61 -9.36 0.20
N LYS A 160 -18.06 -10.59 -0.01
CA LYS A 160 -17.25 -11.63 -0.68
C LYS A 160 -16.86 -11.28 -2.12
N ASP A 161 -17.67 -10.48 -2.80
CA ASP A 161 -17.39 -9.98 -4.15
C ASP A 161 -16.58 -8.68 -4.17
N LEU A 162 -16.14 -8.20 -2.99
CA LEU A 162 -15.39 -6.97 -2.73
C LEU A 162 -16.09 -5.67 -3.15
N SER A 163 -17.37 -5.73 -3.55
CA SER A 163 -18.10 -4.55 -4.04
C SER A 163 -18.66 -3.65 -2.94
N THR A 164 -18.85 -4.20 -1.73
CA THR A 164 -19.54 -3.49 -0.66
C THR A 164 -18.76 -3.55 0.65
N PRO A 165 -18.37 -2.39 1.21
CA PRO A 165 -17.80 -2.33 2.55
C PRO A 165 -18.89 -2.59 3.61
N LEU A 166 -18.56 -3.43 4.62
CA LEU A 166 -19.50 -3.92 5.64
C LEU A 166 -19.17 -3.33 7.02
N GLY A 167 -20.19 -2.80 7.68
CA GLY A 167 -20.02 -2.22 9.02
C GLY A 167 -19.17 -0.96 9.05
N ASN A 168 -18.82 -0.51 10.26
CA ASN A 168 -17.95 0.64 10.45
C ASN A 168 -16.46 0.23 10.42
N PRO A 169 -15.56 1.14 10.06
CA PRO A 169 -14.13 0.94 10.25
C PRO A 169 -13.78 0.65 11.71
N ILE A 170 -12.77 -0.19 11.91
CA ILE A 170 -12.21 -0.55 13.22
C ILE A 170 -10.79 -0.02 13.26
N LEU A 171 -10.49 0.82 14.25
CA LEU A 171 -9.14 1.28 14.53
C LEU A 171 -8.27 0.09 14.96
N LEU A 172 -7.13 -0.10 14.29
CA LEU A 172 -6.14 -1.10 14.65
C LEU A 172 -5.06 -0.51 15.54
N PHE A 173 -4.47 0.62 15.15
CA PHE A 173 -3.51 1.39 15.93
C PHE A 173 -3.28 2.79 15.33
N LYS A 174 -2.63 3.66 16.12
CA LYS A 174 -2.22 5.01 15.74
C LYS A 174 -0.71 5.08 15.51
N ALA A 175 -0.26 6.04 14.68
CA ALA A 175 1.16 6.26 14.47
C ALA A 175 1.94 6.55 15.77
N SER A 176 1.31 7.22 16.75
CA SER A 176 1.92 7.55 18.04
C SER A 176 2.18 6.34 18.94
N GLU A 177 1.60 5.18 18.66
CA GLU A 177 1.86 3.95 19.39
C GLU A 177 3.25 3.36 19.12
N ALA A 178 3.88 3.77 17.99
CA ALA A 178 5.29 3.46 17.74
C ALA A 178 6.20 4.60 18.21
N SER A 179 7.42 4.25 18.62
CA SER A 179 8.40 5.22 19.16
C SER A 179 9.17 5.99 18.11
N TRP A 180 9.20 5.52 16.85
CA TRP A 180 10.04 6.05 15.78
C TRP A 180 9.41 7.13 14.88
N PRO A 181 8.08 7.27 14.71
CA PRO A 181 7.49 8.36 13.95
C PRO A 181 7.71 9.70 14.63
N LYS A 182 8.18 10.68 13.88
CA LYS A 182 8.31 12.07 14.34
C LYS A 182 7.08 12.90 14.02
N ALA A 183 6.81 13.91 14.83
CA ALA A 183 5.82 14.93 14.54
C ALA A 183 6.23 15.78 13.32
N LEU A 184 5.26 16.08 12.47
CA LEU A 184 5.42 16.97 11.31
C LEU A 184 4.84 18.34 11.59
N PRO A 185 5.43 19.42 11.01
CA PRO A 185 4.80 20.74 11.02
C PRO A 185 3.51 20.69 10.19
N ARG A 186 2.52 21.48 10.58
CA ARG A 186 1.33 21.69 9.75
C ARG A 186 1.71 22.31 8.40
N ARG A 187 0.97 21.97 7.34
CA ARG A 187 1.15 22.58 6.01
C ARG A 187 0.88 24.08 6.01
N ASP A 188 0.05 24.59 6.94
CA ASP A 188 -0.24 26.02 7.13
C ASP A 188 0.86 26.82 7.85
N GLY A 189 1.96 26.16 8.25
CA GLY A 189 3.10 26.79 8.91
C GLY A 189 2.85 27.24 10.36
N THR A 190 1.70 26.91 10.96
CA THR A 190 1.32 27.35 12.32
C THR A 190 2.02 26.62 13.46
N GLY A 191 3.13 25.96 13.19
CA GLY A 191 3.97 25.28 14.18
C GLY A 191 3.94 23.76 14.09
N LEU A 192 4.71 23.10 14.95
CA LEU A 192 4.67 21.66 15.10
C LEU A 192 3.34 21.28 15.76
N VAL A 193 2.53 20.53 15.04
CA VAL A 193 1.46 19.75 15.63
C VAL A 193 2.06 18.39 15.94
N ASP A 194 1.54 17.70 16.91
CA ASP A 194 1.90 16.28 17.16
C ASP A 194 1.27 15.36 16.08
N ALA A 195 1.44 15.78 14.82
CA ALA A 195 0.91 15.11 13.66
C ALA A 195 1.89 14.06 13.18
N LYS A 196 1.40 12.82 13.01
CA LYS A 196 2.20 11.69 12.56
C LYS A 196 1.52 10.98 11.41
N VAL A 197 2.32 10.61 10.43
CA VAL A 197 1.86 9.95 9.21
C VAL A 197 1.68 8.46 9.45
N THR A 198 0.67 7.88 8.80
CA THR A 198 0.57 6.45 8.52
C THR A 198 0.39 6.26 7.02
N ASP A 199 1.24 5.46 6.39
CA ASP A 199 1.19 5.13 4.95
C ASP A 199 1.40 3.63 4.74
N GLY A 200 0.91 3.12 3.62
CA GLY A 200 1.24 1.81 3.05
C GLY A 200 1.12 0.62 3.99
N PRO A 201 -0.03 0.37 4.61
CA PRO A 201 -0.22 -0.86 5.38
C PRO A 201 -0.17 -2.07 4.46
N PHE A 202 0.61 -3.08 4.79
CA PHE A 202 0.66 -4.35 4.08
C PHE A 202 0.76 -5.52 5.06
N LEU A 203 -0.09 -6.53 4.90
CA LEU A 203 -0.11 -7.67 5.81
C LEU A 203 0.62 -8.88 5.24
N HIS A 204 1.40 -9.50 6.10
CA HIS A 204 2.12 -10.73 5.79
C HIS A 204 2.00 -11.73 6.94
N ARG A 205 1.59 -12.95 6.64
CA ARG A 205 1.65 -14.05 7.60
C ARG A 205 2.93 -14.85 7.35
N ASN A 206 3.84 -14.81 8.31
CA ASN A 206 5.10 -15.53 8.19
C ASN A 206 4.89 -17.06 8.29
N ARG A 207 5.94 -17.82 8.02
CA ARG A 207 5.90 -19.31 8.03
C ARG A 207 5.62 -19.90 9.41
N GLU A 208 5.83 -19.13 10.47
CA GLU A 208 5.50 -19.53 11.85
C GLU A 208 4.06 -19.18 12.26
N GLY A 209 3.30 -18.57 11.34
CA GLY A 209 1.91 -18.16 11.57
C GLY A 209 1.73 -16.77 12.20
N THR A 210 2.82 -16.04 12.46
CA THR A 210 2.74 -14.67 12.99
C THR A 210 2.22 -13.73 11.91
N LEU A 211 1.17 -12.99 12.23
CA LEU A 211 0.65 -11.93 11.35
C LEU A 211 1.43 -10.64 11.60
N VAL A 212 2.05 -10.13 10.55
CA VAL A 212 2.86 -8.91 10.55
C VAL A 212 2.17 -7.88 9.66
N MET A 213 2.19 -6.61 10.04
CA MET A 213 1.76 -5.48 9.24
C MET A 213 2.92 -4.53 9.03
N LEU A 214 3.40 -4.40 7.79
CA LEU A 214 4.28 -3.30 7.38
C LEU A 214 3.48 -2.01 7.38
N TRP A 215 4.12 -0.89 7.68
CA TRP A 215 3.57 0.45 7.53
C TRP A 215 4.68 1.49 7.53
N SER A 216 4.42 2.65 6.98
CA SER A 216 5.42 3.69 6.82
C SER A 216 5.02 4.99 7.50
N SER A 217 6.02 5.78 7.85
CA SER A 217 5.88 7.11 8.44
C SER A 217 7.15 7.93 8.23
N VAL A 218 7.14 9.18 8.67
CA VAL A 218 8.33 10.01 8.66
C VAL A 218 9.06 9.86 10.01
N SER A 219 10.34 9.52 9.97
CA SER A 219 11.24 9.41 11.11
C SER A 219 12.18 10.62 11.21
N PRO A 220 13.00 10.76 12.26
CA PRO A 220 14.04 11.78 12.32
C PRO A 220 15.05 11.73 11.14
N SER A 221 15.27 10.56 10.54
CA SER A 221 16.18 10.32 9.42
C SER A 221 15.53 10.37 8.03
N GLY A 222 14.27 10.78 7.91
CA GLY A 222 13.50 10.80 6.67
C GLY A 222 12.35 9.80 6.67
N TYR A 223 11.82 9.50 5.50
CA TYR A 223 10.77 8.49 5.33
C TYR A 223 11.30 7.12 5.74
N ALA A 224 10.47 6.34 6.42
CA ALA A 224 10.88 5.07 7.00
C ALA A 224 9.72 4.08 7.01
N MET A 225 10.04 2.79 6.98
CA MET A 225 9.07 1.71 7.06
C MET A 225 9.38 0.80 8.24
N GLY A 226 8.41 0.62 9.12
CA GLY A 226 8.46 -0.32 10.23
C GLY A 226 7.44 -1.44 10.07
N TYR A 227 7.24 -2.19 11.13
CA TYR A 227 6.15 -3.17 11.20
C TYR A 227 5.61 -3.33 12.62
N ALA A 228 4.39 -3.83 12.68
CA ALA A 228 3.75 -4.29 13.90
C ALA A 228 3.45 -5.79 13.80
N THR A 229 3.36 -6.48 14.93
CA THR A 229 2.95 -7.89 15.00
C THR A 229 1.63 -8.02 15.74
N SER A 230 0.71 -8.83 15.23
CA SER A 230 -0.52 -9.15 15.93
C SER A 230 -0.23 -10.17 17.05
N GLU A 231 -0.51 -9.81 18.28
CA GLU A 231 -0.32 -10.69 19.45
C GLU A 231 -1.30 -11.86 19.46
N SER A 232 -2.50 -11.67 18.91
CA SER A 232 -3.50 -12.75 18.79
C SER A 232 -3.34 -13.59 17.51
N GLY A 233 -2.55 -13.11 16.53
CA GLY A 233 -2.48 -13.66 15.20
C GLY A 233 -3.65 -13.25 14.29
N ALA A 234 -4.69 -12.58 14.82
CA ALA A 234 -5.84 -12.10 14.06
C ALA A 234 -5.65 -10.63 13.63
N ILE A 235 -6.41 -10.20 12.59
CA ILE A 235 -6.33 -8.83 12.06
C ILE A 235 -6.69 -7.75 13.08
N LEU A 236 -7.56 -8.03 14.01
CA LEU A 236 -7.98 -7.06 15.04
C LEU A 236 -6.95 -6.87 16.16
N GLY A 237 -5.83 -7.56 16.11
CA GLY A 237 -4.74 -7.39 17.09
C GLY A 237 -5.04 -8.02 18.46
N PRO A 238 -4.51 -7.45 19.57
CA PRO A 238 -3.76 -6.18 19.61
C PRO A 238 -2.46 -6.21 18.83
N TRP A 239 -2.02 -5.02 18.36
CA TRP A 239 -0.84 -4.84 17.53
C TRP A 239 0.33 -4.31 18.36
N LYS A 240 1.45 -5.03 18.32
CA LYS A 240 2.68 -4.63 19.00
C LYS A 240 3.65 -4.01 18.00
N GLN A 241 3.97 -2.75 18.18
CA GLN A 241 4.92 -2.01 17.35
C GLN A 241 6.37 -2.44 17.63
N GLN A 242 7.21 -2.40 16.58
CA GLN A 242 8.65 -2.53 16.75
C GLN A 242 9.28 -1.19 17.16
N ASP A 243 10.33 -1.24 17.97
CA ASP A 243 11.01 -0.05 18.50
C ASP A 243 11.76 0.74 17.43
N GLN A 244 12.19 0.08 16.36
CA GLN A 244 12.94 0.68 15.26
C GLN A 244 12.33 0.30 13.92
N PRO A 245 12.35 1.21 12.93
CA PRO A 245 11.93 0.88 11.58
C PRO A 245 12.84 -0.18 10.94
N LEU A 246 12.27 -0.98 10.06
CA LEU A 246 12.96 -1.98 9.24
C LEU A 246 13.80 -1.31 8.13
N VAL A 247 13.28 -0.20 7.55
CA VAL A 247 13.94 0.62 6.53
C VAL A 247 14.05 2.05 7.05
N GLN A 248 15.25 2.63 7.01
CA GLN A 248 15.56 3.98 7.53
C GLN A 248 16.29 4.88 6.52
N SER A 249 16.38 4.46 5.25
CA SER A 249 17.20 5.12 4.23
C SER A 249 16.41 6.11 3.36
N ASP A 250 15.53 6.93 3.97
CA ASP A 250 14.59 7.79 3.26
C ASP A 250 13.77 7.01 2.24
N GLY A 251 13.28 5.85 2.68
CA GLY A 251 12.51 4.94 1.86
C GLY A 251 11.42 4.23 2.65
N GLY A 252 10.38 3.82 1.97
CA GLY A 252 9.24 3.17 2.58
C GLY A 252 8.15 2.84 1.57
N HIS A 253 6.96 2.64 2.08
CA HIS A 253 5.76 2.25 1.36
C HIS A 253 6.05 1.07 0.42
N GLY A 254 6.00 -0.11 0.95
CA GLY A 254 6.35 -1.31 0.22
C GLY A 254 5.64 -2.55 0.74
N MET A 255 5.94 -3.66 0.13
CA MET A 255 5.30 -4.93 0.43
C MET A 255 6.29 -6.10 0.39
N ILE A 256 5.86 -7.25 0.88
CA ILE A 256 6.63 -8.49 0.86
C ILE A 256 6.10 -9.37 -0.27
N PHE A 257 6.99 -9.86 -1.12
CA PHE A 257 6.64 -10.86 -2.13
C PHE A 257 7.56 -12.08 -2.08
N GLU A 258 7.02 -13.21 -2.47
CA GLU A 258 7.77 -14.45 -2.61
C GLU A 258 8.06 -14.71 -4.10
N THR A 259 9.32 -14.99 -4.40
CA THR A 259 9.75 -15.38 -5.74
C THR A 259 9.33 -16.80 -6.10
N PHE A 260 9.38 -17.17 -7.37
CA PHE A 260 9.04 -18.54 -7.81
C PHE A 260 9.98 -19.62 -7.27
N ASP A 261 11.19 -19.25 -6.81
CA ASP A 261 12.12 -20.11 -6.09
C ASP A 261 12.02 -19.98 -4.56
N CYS A 262 10.87 -19.51 -4.05
CA CYS A 262 10.53 -19.42 -2.64
C CYS A 262 11.44 -18.56 -1.77
N LYS A 263 12.03 -17.51 -2.34
CA LYS A 263 12.75 -16.48 -1.61
C LYS A 263 11.85 -15.31 -1.32
N LEU A 264 11.95 -14.76 -0.11
CA LEU A 264 11.21 -13.55 0.28
C LEU A 264 12.04 -12.31 -0.04
N TYR A 265 11.34 -11.32 -0.57
CA TYR A 265 11.86 -9.97 -0.80
C TYR A 265 10.92 -8.94 -0.22
N LEU A 266 11.51 -7.89 0.32
CA LEU A 266 10.87 -6.63 0.62
C LEU A 266 11.06 -5.71 -0.59
N THR A 267 9.98 -5.12 -1.10
CA THR A 267 10.08 -3.99 -2.03
C THR A 267 9.65 -2.71 -1.32
N TYR A 268 10.25 -1.60 -1.69
CA TYR A 268 9.92 -0.25 -1.24
C TYR A 268 10.53 0.77 -2.20
N HIS A 269 10.14 2.04 -2.14
CA HIS A 269 10.80 3.09 -2.90
C HIS A 269 11.78 3.90 -2.05
N SER A 270 12.83 4.41 -2.68
CA SER A 270 13.79 5.35 -2.10
C SER A 270 14.49 6.13 -3.24
N PRO A 271 14.89 7.41 -3.01
CA PRO A 271 14.52 8.28 -1.90
C PRO A 271 13.03 8.64 -1.93
N ASN A 272 12.50 9.24 -0.87
CA ASN A 272 11.13 9.75 -0.84
C ASN A 272 11.06 11.17 -1.42
N LYS A 273 11.46 11.31 -2.68
CA LYS A 273 11.56 12.60 -3.38
C LYS A 273 11.26 12.45 -4.87
N THR A 274 10.13 12.96 -5.32
CA THR A 274 9.70 12.93 -6.72
C THR A 274 10.54 13.89 -7.59
N PRO A 275 11.05 13.45 -8.76
CA PRO A 275 10.90 12.15 -9.44
C PRO A 275 12.09 11.20 -9.25
N ASP A 276 12.81 11.32 -8.16
CA ASP A 276 14.07 10.60 -7.93
C ASP A 276 13.83 9.16 -7.39
N GLU A 277 12.58 8.82 -7.01
CA GLU A 277 12.21 7.53 -6.43
C GLU A 277 12.48 6.37 -7.38
N ARG A 278 13.03 5.29 -6.83
CA ARG A 278 13.23 4.02 -7.52
C ARG A 278 12.77 2.87 -6.64
N PRO A 279 12.19 1.81 -7.20
CA PRO A 279 11.89 0.61 -6.45
C PRO A 279 13.16 -0.15 -6.09
N PHE A 280 13.19 -0.68 -4.87
CA PHE A 280 14.25 -1.54 -4.36
C PHE A 280 13.67 -2.93 -4.05
N PHE A 281 14.47 -3.97 -4.30
CA PHE A 281 14.17 -5.32 -3.87
C PHE A 281 15.28 -5.79 -2.92
N VAL A 282 14.94 -6.01 -1.66
CA VAL A 282 15.88 -6.41 -0.62
C VAL A 282 15.50 -7.79 -0.10
N PRO A 283 16.45 -8.75 -0.07
CA PRO A 283 16.18 -10.05 0.50
C PRO A 283 15.70 -9.92 1.95
N LEU A 284 14.61 -10.61 2.27
CA LEU A 284 13.97 -10.57 3.58
C LEU A 284 14.11 -11.91 4.28
N ILE A 285 14.33 -11.87 5.59
CA ILE A 285 14.37 -13.05 6.45
C ILE A 285 13.26 -12.93 7.48
N GLU A 286 12.47 -14.01 7.61
CA GLU A 286 11.56 -14.20 8.72
C GLU A 286 12.34 -14.68 9.94
N THR A 287 12.07 -14.07 11.09
CA THR A 287 12.64 -14.44 12.38
C THR A 287 11.52 -14.86 13.33
N ALA A 288 11.84 -15.55 14.40
CA ALA A 288 10.87 -15.99 15.42
C ALA A 288 10.04 -14.83 16.01
N GLY A 289 10.51 -13.59 15.91
CA GLY A 289 9.85 -12.41 16.45
C GLY A 289 9.39 -11.39 15.37
N GLY A 290 9.57 -11.68 14.08
CA GLY A 290 9.20 -10.73 13.03
C GLY A 290 10.05 -10.82 11.76
N LEU A 291 10.60 -9.69 11.31
CA LEU A 291 11.27 -9.53 10.02
C LEU A 291 12.66 -8.90 10.17
N ALA A 292 13.59 -9.26 9.29
CA ALA A 292 14.88 -8.61 9.14
C ALA A 292 15.28 -8.51 7.66
N CYS A 293 15.85 -7.38 7.25
CA CYS A 293 16.52 -7.23 5.95
C CYS A 293 17.92 -7.85 6.01
N ARG A 294 18.36 -8.43 4.89
CA ARG A 294 19.67 -9.10 4.77
C ARG A 294 20.70 -8.20 4.15
#